data_e79e6df886ed6ce93091b75d781d3a35
#
_entry.id   e79e6df886ed6ce93091b75d781d3a35
#
_cell.length_a   1.000
_cell.length_b   1.000
_cell.length_c   1.000
_cell.angle_alpha   90.00
_cell.angle_beta   90.00
_cell.angle_gamma   90.00
#
_symmetry.space_group_name_H-M   'P 1'
#
loop_
_entity.id
_entity.type
_entity.pdbx_description
1 polymer ?
#
loop_
_entity_poly.entity_id
_entity_poly.type
_entity_poly.pdbx_seq_one_letter_code
_entity_poly.pdbx_strand_id
1 'polypeptide(L)'
;QNQGLSLPDLINEGNLGLIKAAEKFDETRGFKFISYAVWWIRQSILQALAEQSRIVRLPLNQVGSLNKINKAFARFEQEHERTPSPEELATELELPKEKVTDTLRVAGRHVSVDAPFADGEDNSLLDVLVNPDSPNADRGLINESLSTEVDRALETLTDRERDIIKYF
;
A
#
# COMPACT_ATOMS: atom_id res chain seq x y z
N GLN A 1 1.05 21.06 -0.73
CA GLN A 1 -0.22 20.84 -0.03
C GLN A 1 -0.77 19.45 -0.43
N ASN A 2 -1.52 18.80 0.44
CA ASN A 2 -2.11 17.46 0.24
C ASN A 2 -1.14 16.27 0.13
N GLN A 3 -0.04 16.30 0.84
CA GLN A 3 0.90 15.17 0.90
C GLN A 3 0.74 14.28 2.14
N GLY A 4 -0.41 14.32 2.80
CA GLY A 4 -0.73 13.48 3.96
C GLY A 4 -0.47 14.10 5.32
N LEU A 5 0.13 15.29 5.39
CA LEU A 5 0.26 16.09 6.60
C LEU A 5 -0.42 17.45 6.43
N SER A 6 -1.02 17.96 7.51
CA SER A 6 -1.61 19.28 7.53
C SER A 6 -0.52 20.38 7.52
N LEU A 7 -0.87 21.60 7.07
CA LEU A 7 0.09 22.71 7.08
C LEU A 7 0.57 23.07 8.49
N PRO A 8 -0.28 23.09 9.53
CA PRO A 8 0.16 23.31 10.91
C PRO A 8 1.18 22.25 11.38
N ASP A 9 0.98 20.97 11.05
CA ASP A 9 1.93 19.91 11.41
C ASP A 9 3.29 20.12 10.74
N LEU A 10 3.29 20.50 9.44
CA LEU A 10 4.53 20.81 8.72
C LEU A 10 5.29 21.99 9.32
N ILE A 11 4.56 23.02 9.79
CA ILE A 11 5.17 24.17 10.47
C ILE A 11 5.78 23.72 11.80
N ASN A 12 5.08 22.88 12.58
CA ASN A 12 5.59 22.37 13.86
C ASN A 12 6.83 21.49 13.66
N GLU A 13 6.84 20.63 12.67
CA GLU A 13 8.03 19.85 12.32
C GLU A 13 9.20 20.73 11.86
N GLY A 14 8.90 21.81 11.12
CA GLY A 14 9.89 22.84 10.78
C GLY A 14 10.47 23.52 12.01
N ASN A 15 9.63 23.85 13.01
CA ASN A 15 10.06 24.45 14.28
C ASN A 15 10.96 23.48 15.08
N LEU A 16 10.67 22.17 15.08
CA LEU A 16 11.58 21.18 15.69
C LEU A 16 12.94 21.16 14.99
N GLY A 17 12.94 21.27 13.65
CA GLY A 17 14.19 21.43 12.89
C GLY A 17 14.96 22.69 13.25
N LEU A 18 14.26 23.81 13.49
CA LEU A 18 14.86 25.07 13.91
C LEU A 18 15.48 24.98 15.32
N ILE A 19 14.84 24.33 16.25
CA ILE A 19 15.38 24.09 17.60
C ILE A 19 16.67 23.26 17.51
N LYS A 20 16.67 22.17 16.76
CA LYS A 20 17.87 21.33 16.54
C LYS A 20 19.01 22.15 15.88
N ALA A 21 18.65 23.08 14.99
CA ALA A 21 19.63 23.97 14.37
C ALA A 21 20.25 24.93 15.39
N ALA A 22 19.43 25.48 16.30
CA ALA A 22 19.90 26.39 17.34
C ALA A 22 20.85 25.71 18.31
N GLU A 23 20.56 24.45 18.71
CA GLU A 23 21.41 23.66 19.61
C GLU A 23 22.80 23.35 19.00
N LYS A 24 22.87 23.21 17.67
CA LYS A 24 24.09 22.79 16.96
C LYS A 24 24.82 23.94 16.27
N PHE A 25 24.27 25.14 16.32
CA PHE A 25 24.85 26.29 15.65
C PHE A 25 26.08 26.82 16.41
N ASP A 26 27.14 27.03 15.67
CA ASP A 26 28.41 27.60 16.18
C ASP A 26 28.60 29.01 15.60
N GLU A 27 28.44 30.02 16.45
CA GLU A 27 28.55 31.45 16.08
C GLU A 27 29.97 31.86 15.72
N THR A 28 30.98 31.09 16.16
CA THR A 28 32.39 31.43 15.91
C THR A 28 32.80 31.27 14.45
N ARG A 29 32.01 30.58 13.65
CA ARG A 29 32.28 30.29 12.23
C ARG A 29 31.94 31.47 11.29
N GLY A 30 31.35 32.55 11.77
CA GLY A 30 31.07 33.75 11.00
C GLY A 30 29.95 33.66 9.97
N PHE A 31 29.17 32.56 9.97
CA PHE A 31 28.00 32.39 9.11
C PHE A 31 26.70 32.87 9.80
N LYS A 32 25.74 33.36 9.00
CA LYS A 32 24.42 33.74 9.54
C LYS A 32 23.64 32.46 9.94
N PHE A 33 23.05 32.47 11.12
CA PHE A 33 22.22 31.37 11.63
C PHE A 33 21.15 30.87 10.65
N ILE A 34 20.46 31.83 9.97
CA ILE A 34 19.39 31.47 9.02
C ILE A 34 19.88 30.56 7.89
N SER A 35 21.10 30.80 7.37
CA SER A 35 21.67 29.98 6.29
C SER A 35 21.92 28.53 6.74
N TYR A 36 22.24 28.31 8.02
CA TYR A 36 22.40 26.98 8.62
C TYR A 36 21.03 26.35 8.95
N ALA A 37 20.13 27.13 9.54
CA ALA A 37 18.83 26.66 9.98
C ALA A 37 17.93 26.14 8.86
N VAL A 38 18.00 26.76 7.65
CA VAL A 38 17.19 26.35 6.48
C VAL A 38 17.39 24.86 6.14
N TRP A 39 18.63 24.35 6.28
CA TRP A 39 18.90 22.93 6.01
C TRP A 39 18.25 22.02 7.03
N TRP A 40 18.26 22.37 8.31
CA TRP A 40 17.64 21.61 9.37
C TRP A 40 16.12 21.63 9.28
N ILE A 41 15.53 22.79 8.99
CA ILE A 41 14.10 22.94 8.77
C ILE A 41 13.64 22.05 7.62
N ARG A 42 14.32 22.13 6.46
CA ARG A 42 14.01 21.31 5.29
C ARG A 42 14.13 19.81 5.60
N GLN A 43 15.21 19.42 6.26
CA GLN A 43 15.46 18.02 6.63
C GLN A 43 14.37 17.48 7.56
N SER A 44 13.98 18.25 8.58
CA SER A 44 12.93 17.85 9.53
C SER A 44 11.58 17.67 8.83
N ILE A 45 11.19 18.63 7.98
CA ILE A 45 9.94 18.54 7.21
C ILE A 45 9.95 17.33 6.26
N LEU A 46 11.03 17.09 5.52
CA LEU A 46 11.12 15.95 4.61
C LEU A 46 11.09 14.61 5.36
N GLN A 47 11.72 14.54 6.53
CA GLN A 47 11.68 13.36 7.39
C GLN A 47 10.27 13.11 7.90
N ALA A 48 9.58 14.13 8.41
CA ALA A 48 8.20 14.02 8.88
C ALA A 48 7.24 13.57 7.76
N LEU A 49 7.38 14.12 6.56
CA LEU A 49 6.64 13.69 5.38
C LEU A 49 6.90 12.22 5.03
N ALA A 50 8.14 11.76 5.13
CA ALA A 50 8.48 10.38 4.83
C ALA A 50 7.93 9.39 5.87
N GLU A 51 7.86 9.80 7.14
CA GLU A 51 7.47 8.93 8.26
C GLU A 51 5.98 8.95 8.57
N GLN A 52 5.31 10.11 8.41
CA GLN A 52 3.96 10.34 8.93
C GLN A 52 2.91 10.58 7.84
N SER A 53 3.30 10.77 6.58
CA SER A 53 2.35 11.10 5.51
C SER A 53 1.46 9.93 5.06
N ARG A 54 1.80 8.71 5.46
CA ARG A 54 1.09 7.49 5.07
C ARG A 54 0.40 6.85 6.27
N ILE A 55 -0.81 6.30 6.07
CA ILE A 55 -1.54 5.54 7.09
C ILE A 55 -0.70 4.33 7.54
N VAL A 56 -0.12 3.58 6.59
CA VAL A 56 0.86 2.53 6.88
C VAL A 56 2.25 3.10 6.65
N ARG A 57 3.02 3.23 7.73
CA ARG A 57 4.37 3.78 7.70
C ARG A 57 5.32 2.89 6.87
N LEU A 58 6.09 3.52 6.00
CA LEU A 58 7.17 2.87 5.26
C LEU A 58 8.54 3.21 5.88
N PRO A 59 9.49 2.27 5.90
CA PRO A 59 10.88 2.57 6.25
C PRO A 59 11.49 3.62 5.31
N LEU A 60 12.34 4.50 5.84
CA LEU A 60 12.99 5.57 5.07
C LEU A 60 13.74 5.07 3.83
N ASN A 61 14.36 3.89 3.94
CA ASN A 61 15.06 3.26 2.82
C ASN A 61 14.11 2.93 1.66
N GLN A 62 12.89 2.46 1.95
CA GLN A 62 11.88 2.18 0.92
C GLN A 62 11.34 3.48 0.32
N VAL A 63 11.10 4.51 1.14
CA VAL A 63 10.70 5.84 0.64
C VAL A 63 11.77 6.42 -0.28
N GLY A 64 13.05 6.26 0.08
CA GLY A 64 14.17 6.66 -0.78
C GLY A 64 14.21 5.91 -2.11
N SER A 65 14.00 4.60 -2.09
CA SER A 65 13.92 3.77 -3.30
C SER A 65 12.73 4.15 -4.16
N LEU A 66 11.56 4.35 -3.56
CA LEU A 66 10.34 4.80 -4.25
C LEU A 66 10.53 6.14 -4.95
N ASN A 67 11.16 7.11 -4.28
CA ASN A 67 11.45 8.42 -4.87
C ASN A 67 12.41 8.32 -6.06
N LYS A 68 13.40 7.41 -6.02
CA LYS A 68 14.28 7.15 -7.16
C LYS A 68 13.53 6.54 -8.34
N ILE A 69 12.69 5.54 -8.08
CA ILE A 69 11.86 4.89 -9.10
C ILE A 69 10.89 5.89 -9.72
N ASN A 70 10.21 6.72 -8.93
CA ASN A 70 9.29 7.73 -9.45
C ASN A 70 9.99 8.79 -10.31
N LYS A 71 11.23 9.17 -9.98
CA LYS A 71 12.01 10.08 -10.80
C LYS A 71 12.42 9.45 -12.13
N ALA A 72 12.88 8.19 -12.12
CA ALA A 72 13.21 7.45 -13.34
C ALA A 72 11.96 7.25 -14.19
N PHE A 73 10.83 6.91 -13.58
CA PHE A 73 9.53 6.75 -14.23
C PHE A 73 9.13 8.04 -14.98
N ALA A 74 9.13 9.18 -14.29
CA ALA A 74 8.76 10.48 -14.89
C ALA A 74 9.72 10.89 -16.01
N ARG A 75 11.02 10.60 -15.86
CA ARG A 75 12.01 10.87 -16.90
C ARG A 75 11.79 10.00 -18.13
N PHE A 76 11.57 8.70 -17.93
CA PHE A 76 11.31 7.76 -19.01
C PHE A 76 10.02 8.12 -19.78
N GLU A 77 8.94 8.47 -19.05
CA GLU A 77 7.69 8.92 -19.65
C GLU A 77 7.88 10.20 -20.48
N GLN A 78 8.70 11.12 -20.02
CA GLN A 78 9.02 12.35 -20.75
C GLN A 78 9.87 12.09 -22.02
N GLU A 79 10.77 11.09 -21.99
CA GLU A 79 11.67 10.77 -23.11
C GLU A 79 10.99 9.89 -24.17
N HIS A 80 10.08 8.99 -23.76
CA HIS A 80 9.53 7.95 -24.63
C HIS A 80 8.01 8.04 -24.86
N GLU A 81 7.33 9.00 -24.23
CA GLU A 81 5.86 9.22 -24.31
C GLU A 81 5.03 7.96 -23.99
N ARG A 82 5.59 7.02 -23.20
CA ARG A 82 4.93 5.80 -22.74
C ARG A 82 5.36 5.43 -21.32
N THR A 83 4.55 4.63 -20.66
CA THR A 83 4.88 4.10 -19.33
C THR A 83 6.00 3.05 -19.42
N PRO A 84 7.06 3.15 -18.56
CA PRO A 84 8.13 2.15 -18.53
C PRO A 84 7.66 0.82 -17.94
N SER A 85 8.23 -0.28 -18.42
CA SER A 85 8.07 -1.59 -17.80
C SER A 85 8.97 -1.69 -16.55
N PRO A 86 8.63 -2.59 -15.58
CA PRO A 86 9.49 -2.82 -14.42
C PRO A 86 10.92 -3.27 -14.78
N GLU A 87 11.10 -3.90 -15.94
CA GLU A 87 12.40 -4.36 -16.46
C GLU A 87 13.25 -3.19 -16.96
N GLU A 88 12.64 -2.25 -17.66
CA GLU A 88 13.29 -1.04 -18.13
C GLU A 88 13.76 -0.16 -16.97
N LEU A 89 12.90 0.02 -15.96
CA LEU A 89 13.26 0.74 -14.72
C LEU A 89 14.38 0.03 -13.95
N ALA A 90 14.37 -1.28 -13.90
CA ALA A 90 15.43 -2.07 -13.26
C ALA A 90 16.78 -1.86 -13.96
N THR A 91 16.78 -1.83 -15.29
CA THR A 91 17.97 -1.59 -16.11
C THR A 91 18.48 -0.15 -15.94
N GLU A 92 17.61 0.85 -15.97
CA GLU A 92 18.00 2.25 -15.83
C GLU A 92 18.56 2.56 -14.43
N LEU A 93 17.98 1.95 -13.37
CA LEU A 93 18.40 2.18 -12.00
C LEU A 93 19.49 1.22 -11.50
N GLU A 94 19.92 0.27 -12.33
CA GLU A 94 20.87 -0.80 -11.96
C GLU A 94 20.42 -1.58 -10.71
N LEU A 95 19.10 -1.84 -10.61
CA LEU A 95 18.49 -2.54 -9.49
C LEU A 95 17.93 -3.89 -9.93
N PRO A 96 17.86 -4.90 -9.03
CA PRO A 96 17.17 -6.15 -9.33
C PRO A 96 15.70 -5.91 -9.66
N LYS A 97 15.15 -6.57 -10.69
CA LYS A 97 13.75 -6.50 -11.12
C LYS A 97 12.77 -6.76 -9.96
N GLU A 98 13.07 -7.75 -9.13
CA GLU A 98 12.25 -8.10 -7.96
C GLU A 98 12.09 -6.90 -7.01
N LYS A 99 13.19 -6.20 -6.71
CA LYS A 99 13.17 -5.03 -5.83
C LYS A 99 12.35 -3.87 -6.41
N VAL A 100 12.40 -3.65 -7.72
CA VAL A 100 11.58 -2.63 -8.39
C VAL A 100 10.09 -3.02 -8.31
N THR A 101 9.76 -4.28 -8.61
CA THR A 101 8.39 -4.79 -8.56
C THR A 101 7.80 -4.70 -7.15
N ASP A 102 8.56 -5.10 -6.12
CA ASP A 102 8.12 -5.02 -4.73
C ASP A 102 7.92 -3.57 -4.27
N THR A 103 8.83 -2.67 -4.67
CA THR A 103 8.69 -1.25 -4.35
C THR A 103 7.46 -0.64 -5.02
N LEU A 104 7.17 -1.00 -6.26
CA LEU A 104 5.97 -0.55 -6.98
C LEU A 104 4.68 -1.09 -6.35
N ARG A 105 4.66 -2.34 -5.86
CA ARG A 105 3.52 -2.89 -5.11
C ARG A 105 3.18 -2.09 -3.86
N VAL A 106 4.19 -1.64 -3.16
CA VAL A 106 4.04 -0.85 -1.91
C VAL A 106 3.81 0.65 -2.18
N ALA A 107 4.02 1.09 -3.43
CA ALA A 107 3.88 2.50 -3.83
C ALA A 107 2.44 3.02 -3.71
N GLY A 108 1.42 2.14 -3.87
CA GLY A 108 0.01 2.51 -3.84
C GLY A 108 -0.37 3.32 -2.60
N ARG A 109 -1.21 4.33 -2.78
CA ARG A 109 -1.85 5.04 -1.66
C ARG A 109 -3.11 4.28 -1.24
N HIS A 110 -3.43 4.35 0.04
CA HIS A 110 -4.68 3.82 0.58
C HIS A 110 -5.86 4.62 0.05
N VAL A 111 -6.93 3.92 -0.27
CA VAL A 111 -8.20 4.50 -0.70
C VAL A 111 -9.21 4.29 0.43
N SER A 112 -10.09 5.26 0.68
CA SER A 112 -11.16 5.09 1.65
C SER A 112 -12.19 4.11 1.11
N VAL A 113 -12.58 3.14 1.92
CA VAL A 113 -13.62 2.15 1.59
C VAL A 113 -15.01 2.78 1.61
N ASP A 114 -15.19 3.80 2.46
CA ASP A 114 -16.47 4.53 2.60
C ASP A 114 -16.58 5.71 1.65
N ALA A 115 -15.57 6.01 0.85
CA ALA A 115 -15.64 7.11 -0.10
C ALA A 115 -16.60 6.78 -1.24
N PRO A 116 -17.53 7.69 -1.61
CA PRO A 116 -18.40 7.51 -2.75
C PRO A 116 -17.59 7.50 -4.06
N PHE A 117 -18.04 6.76 -5.06
CA PHE A 117 -17.38 6.69 -6.38
C PHE A 117 -17.49 8.02 -7.15
N ALA A 118 -18.59 8.72 -7.00
CA ALA A 118 -18.80 10.05 -7.57
C ALA A 118 -19.49 10.97 -6.57
N ASP A 119 -19.25 12.27 -6.68
CA ASP A 119 -19.91 13.26 -5.82
C ASP A 119 -21.43 13.21 -6.01
N GLY A 120 -22.16 12.85 -4.93
CA GLY A 120 -23.61 12.74 -4.90
C GLY A 120 -24.17 11.33 -5.11
N GLU A 121 -23.34 10.30 -5.21
CA GLU A 121 -23.76 8.90 -5.15
C GLU A 121 -23.64 8.34 -3.73
N ASP A 122 -24.63 7.52 -3.33
CA ASP A 122 -24.61 6.81 -2.03
C ASP A 122 -23.78 5.52 -2.07
N ASN A 123 -23.34 5.08 -3.27
CA ASN A 123 -22.57 3.84 -3.43
C ASN A 123 -21.11 4.05 -3.08
N SER A 124 -20.61 3.24 -2.17
CA SER A 124 -19.22 3.21 -1.72
C SER A 124 -18.46 1.98 -2.23
N LEU A 125 -17.13 1.98 -2.11
CA LEU A 125 -16.32 0.80 -2.42
C LEU A 125 -16.72 -0.39 -1.55
N LEU A 126 -17.19 -0.15 -0.32
CA LEU A 126 -17.67 -1.18 0.60
C LEU A 126 -18.85 -1.99 0.02
N ASP A 127 -19.77 -1.34 -0.69
CA ASP A 127 -20.95 -1.99 -1.25
C ASP A 127 -20.61 -2.94 -2.42
N VAL A 128 -19.46 -2.75 -3.04
CA VAL A 128 -18.99 -3.56 -4.19
C VAL A 128 -18.06 -4.69 -3.72
N LEU A 129 -17.47 -4.58 -2.52
CA LEU A 129 -16.58 -5.62 -1.98
C LEU A 129 -17.38 -6.85 -1.57
N VAL A 130 -17.16 -7.95 -2.29
CA VAL A 130 -17.75 -9.25 -1.98
C VAL A 130 -16.84 -9.99 -0.99
N ASN A 131 -17.42 -10.52 0.10
CA ASN A 131 -16.69 -11.39 1.01
C ASN A 131 -16.49 -12.78 0.37
N PRO A 132 -15.26 -13.17 -0.01
CA PRO A 132 -14.99 -14.47 -0.63
C PRO A 132 -15.20 -15.65 0.34
N ASP A 133 -15.17 -15.40 1.65
CA ASP A 133 -15.34 -16.42 2.67
C ASP A 133 -16.83 -16.65 3.02
N SER A 134 -17.74 -15.84 2.51
CA SER A 134 -19.16 -16.05 2.69
C SER A 134 -19.62 -17.24 1.82
N PRO A 135 -20.17 -18.30 2.41
CA PRO A 135 -20.69 -19.41 1.63
C PRO A 135 -21.81 -18.91 0.72
N ASN A 136 -21.74 -19.25 -0.57
CA ASN A 136 -22.83 -18.96 -1.50
C ASN A 136 -24.13 -19.60 -0.99
N ALA A 137 -25.24 -18.91 -1.16
CA ALA A 137 -26.56 -19.39 -0.67
C ALA A 137 -26.97 -20.75 -1.23
N ASP A 138 -26.53 -21.07 -2.43
CA ASP A 138 -26.78 -22.35 -3.13
C ASP A 138 -25.88 -23.51 -2.64
N ARG A 139 -24.75 -23.23 -1.99
CA ARG A 139 -23.80 -24.26 -1.54
C ARG A 139 -24.44 -25.24 -0.54
N GLY A 140 -25.31 -24.73 0.33
CA GLY A 140 -26.08 -25.56 1.26
C GLY A 140 -27.02 -26.52 0.52
N LEU A 141 -27.77 -26.03 -0.45
CA LEU A 141 -28.68 -26.80 -1.27
C LEU A 141 -27.97 -27.88 -2.12
N ILE A 142 -26.83 -27.50 -2.71
CA ILE A 142 -26.00 -28.46 -3.49
C ILE A 142 -25.52 -29.59 -2.60
N ASN A 143 -25.01 -29.31 -1.39
CA ASN A 143 -24.56 -30.32 -0.46
C ASN A 143 -25.71 -31.22 0.02
N GLU A 144 -26.88 -30.69 0.30
CA GLU A 144 -28.06 -31.44 0.69
C GLU A 144 -28.56 -32.35 -0.45
N SER A 145 -28.60 -31.81 -1.68
CA SER A 145 -28.94 -32.62 -2.86
C SER A 145 -27.93 -33.73 -3.09
N LEU A 146 -26.63 -33.44 -2.96
CA LEU A 146 -25.58 -34.47 -3.07
C LEU A 146 -25.73 -35.54 -2.02
N SER A 147 -25.97 -35.17 -0.75
CA SER A 147 -26.19 -36.11 0.33
C SER A 147 -27.40 -37.05 0.03
N THR A 148 -28.49 -36.48 -0.46
CA THR A 148 -29.67 -37.25 -0.82
C THR A 148 -29.39 -38.23 -1.97
N GLU A 149 -28.64 -37.85 -2.98
CA GLU A 149 -28.27 -38.75 -4.09
C GLU A 149 -27.29 -39.84 -3.65
N VAL A 150 -26.36 -39.53 -2.74
CA VAL A 150 -25.47 -40.52 -2.15
C VAL A 150 -26.25 -41.52 -1.33
N ASP A 151 -27.20 -41.09 -0.50
CA ASP A 151 -28.06 -42.01 0.28
C ASP A 151 -28.88 -42.92 -0.62
N ARG A 152 -29.46 -42.39 -1.72
CA ARG A 152 -30.17 -43.20 -2.73
C ARG A 152 -29.26 -44.25 -3.37
N ALA A 153 -28.04 -43.87 -3.72
CA ALA A 153 -27.05 -44.75 -4.30
C ALA A 153 -26.67 -45.89 -3.29
N LEU A 154 -26.52 -45.55 -2.01
CA LEU A 154 -26.23 -46.51 -0.94
C LEU A 154 -27.39 -47.50 -0.68
N GLU A 155 -28.65 -47.10 -0.92
CA GLU A 155 -29.81 -47.97 -0.82
C GLU A 155 -29.82 -49.11 -1.87
N THR A 156 -29.12 -48.91 -2.99
CA THR A 156 -29.02 -49.94 -4.06
C THR A 156 -28.01 -51.05 -3.72
N LEU A 157 -27.18 -50.87 -2.69
CA LEU A 157 -26.16 -51.81 -2.26
C LEU A 157 -26.69 -52.79 -1.20
N THR A 158 -26.05 -53.97 -1.08
CA THR A 158 -26.32 -54.88 0.02
C THR A 158 -25.90 -54.29 1.37
N ASP A 159 -26.53 -54.69 2.47
CA ASP A 159 -26.29 -54.16 3.81
C ASP A 159 -24.79 -54.19 4.19
N ARG A 160 -24.09 -55.30 3.83
CA ARG A 160 -22.65 -55.41 4.08
C ARG A 160 -21.81 -54.38 3.31
N GLU A 161 -22.14 -54.16 2.06
CA GLU A 161 -21.41 -53.19 1.21
C GLU A 161 -21.67 -51.74 1.68
N ARG A 162 -22.91 -51.47 2.08
CA ARG A 162 -23.30 -50.16 2.63
C ARG A 162 -22.53 -49.84 3.91
N ASP A 163 -22.43 -50.81 4.82
CA ASP A 163 -21.71 -50.61 6.08
C ASP A 163 -20.22 -50.41 5.86
N ILE A 164 -19.61 -51.14 4.93
CA ILE A 164 -18.20 -50.95 4.59
C ILE A 164 -17.93 -49.51 4.10
N ILE A 165 -18.79 -49.00 3.21
CA ILE A 165 -18.60 -47.62 2.65
C ILE A 165 -18.83 -46.54 3.72
N LYS A 166 -19.77 -46.75 4.67
CA LYS A 166 -20.04 -45.79 5.74
C LYS A 166 -18.94 -45.69 6.79
N TYR A 167 -18.18 -46.78 7.01
CA TYR A 167 -17.15 -46.86 8.06
C TYR A 167 -15.70 -46.70 7.53
N PHE A 168 -15.51 -46.58 6.23
CA PHE A 168 -14.22 -46.36 5.60
C PHE A 168 -14.05 -44.91 5.16
#